data_f9faf9902f22b8da2377d6911ccfeebb
#
_entry.id   f9faf9902f22b8da2377d6911ccfeebb
#
_cell.length_a   1.000
_cell.length_b   1.000
_cell.length_c   1.000
_cell.angle_alpha   90.00
_cell.angle_beta   90.00
_cell.angle_gamma   90.00
#
_symmetry.space_group_name_H-M   'P 1'
#
loop_
_entity.id
_entity.type
_entity.pdbx_description
1 polymer ?
#
loop_
_entity_poly.entity_id
_entity_poly.type
_entity_poly.pdbx_seq_one_letter_code
_entity_poly.pdbx_strand_id
1 'polypeptide(L)'
;MLRHLSIRDFVIVAALDLEFDSGFSVFSGETGAGKSILIDALALALGERSDASVVRTGCGRADITAEFTPHDRVARWLDEHAFDTEDTVMLRRVIDANGRSRAFINGTSATLAQLRELGEMLVDIHGQHAHQLLMRPDAQRELFDTHAGLVADAANVARAWRVWRDATQAIDAAKAHERELQLEREKLAWQLAELDKLAPQPGEWDEVSNEHKRLSHSANLIEGVRGALNALSESDDAMLAQLGAIVSKLRSLADYDTSLGDALASLEPAEIQLQEAVYSLSHYAQRVDLDPERLAQVETRLDALHSTARKFRLPPDTLHEEHAARRAQLAALDAAADLGALEATQAKAREAYLADAKHLSKARAQAAKVLGTAVTAGMQELSMAGGSFEVALVPLADGGPHGLEQVEFRVAGHPGVPLRPLAKVASGGELARISLALAVIASAASPTPTLIFDEVDTGIGGGVAEVVGRLLHQLGRDRQVLCVTHLPQVAARGDHHFQVAKGADDRGGTVSTVVALDRANRIEEVARMLGGLEITATTRKHAKEMLAA
;
A
#
# COMPACT_ATOMS: atom_id res chain seq x y z
N MET A 1 -4.15 35.90 -9.75
CA MET A 1 -3.23 36.83 -9.07
C MET A 1 -3.82 37.20 -7.71
N LEU A 2 -3.00 37.33 -6.66
CA LEU A 2 -3.42 37.76 -5.35
C LEU A 2 -3.85 39.24 -5.42
N ARG A 3 -5.03 39.56 -4.95
CA ARG A 3 -5.56 40.93 -4.91
C ARG A 3 -5.54 41.54 -3.53
N HIS A 4 -5.96 40.76 -2.54
CA HIS A 4 -6.10 41.26 -1.18
C HIS A 4 -5.71 40.19 -0.17
N LEU A 5 -5.02 40.58 0.90
CA LEU A 5 -4.67 39.73 2.03
C LEU A 5 -5.07 40.41 3.33
N SER A 6 -5.99 39.81 4.05
CA SER A 6 -6.43 40.24 5.38
C SER A 6 -5.96 39.27 6.44
N ILE A 7 -5.30 39.77 7.46
CA ILE A 7 -4.79 38.97 8.59
C ILE A 7 -5.29 39.57 9.89
N ARG A 8 -5.80 38.78 10.80
CA ARG A 8 -6.28 39.17 12.13
C ARG A 8 -5.72 38.20 13.17
N ASP A 9 -5.15 38.79 14.23
CA ASP A 9 -4.67 38.07 15.43
C ASP A 9 -3.73 36.89 15.15
N PHE A 10 -2.79 37.10 14.24
CA PHE A 10 -1.84 36.08 13.79
C PHE A 10 -0.42 36.42 14.27
N VAL A 11 0.18 35.54 15.06
CA VAL A 11 1.52 35.67 15.68
C VAL A 11 1.71 37.03 16.34
N ILE A 12 2.41 37.98 15.70
CA ILE A 12 2.61 39.36 16.15
C ILE A 12 1.81 40.38 15.33
N VAL A 13 0.96 39.95 14.42
CA VAL A 13 0.08 40.79 13.61
C VAL A 13 -1.28 40.89 14.30
N ALA A 14 -1.69 42.10 14.72
CA ALA A 14 -3.02 42.31 15.28
C ALA A 14 -4.09 42.43 14.19
N ALA A 15 -3.85 43.31 13.24
CA ALA A 15 -4.70 43.54 12.08
C ALA A 15 -3.85 44.03 10.91
N LEU A 16 -4.07 43.46 9.73
CA LEU A 16 -3.38 43.85 8.52
C LEU A 16 -4.32 43.65 7.33
N ASP A 17 -4.40 44.66 6.47
CA ASP A 17 -5.08 44.59 5.17
C ASP A 17 -4.13 45.13 4.11
N LEU A 18 -3.85 44.32 3.11
CA LEU A 18 -2.95 44.64 2.01
C LEU A 18 -3.63 44.43 0.67
N GLU A 19 -3.53 45.41 -0.20
CA GLU A 19 -3.90 45.32 -1.61
C GLU A 19 -2.65 45.12 -2.45
N PHE A 20 -2.77 44.29 -3.47
CA PHE A 20 -1.69 43.95 -4.37
C PHE A 20 -2.06 44.24 -5.81
N ASP A 21 -1.10 44.77 -6.54
CA ASP A 21 -1.15 44.96 -7.96
C ASP A 21 -0.33 43.88 -8.69
N SER A 22 -0.44 43.84 -10.02
CA SER A 22 0.46 43.02 -10.86
C SER A 22 1.89 43.59 -10.83
N GLY A 23 2.85 42.80 -11.28
CA GLY A 23 4.25 43.20 -11.30
C GLY A 23 5.06 42.66 -10.13
N PHE A 24 6.20 43.26 -9.88
CA PHE A 24 7.15 42.85 -8.85
C PHE A 24 7.00 43.67 -7.57
N SER A 25 6.46 43.05 -6.51
CA SER A 25 6.29 43.62 -5.18
C SER A 25 7.38 43.16 -4.23
N VAL A 26 7.99 44.10 -3.50
CA VAL A 26 9.07 43.83 -2.56
C VAL A 26 8.61 44.13 -1.12
N PHE A 27 8.99 43.25 -0.20
CA PHE A 27 8.84 43.42 1.24
C PHE A 27 10.22 43.59 1.87
N SER A 28 10.50 44.78 2.42
CA SER A 28 11.71 45.06 3.19
C SER A 28 11.39 45.28 4.66
N GLY A 29 12.40 45.35 5.51
CA GLY A 29 12.25 45.60 6.94
C GLY A 29 13.40 44.99 7.73
N GLU A 30 13.46 45.30 9.05
CA GLU A 30 14.49 44.74 9.92
C GLU A 30 14.41 43.21 10.06
N THR A 31 15.54 42.58 10.39
CA THR A 31 15.56 41.14 10.69
C THR A 31 14.66 40.82 11.88
N GLY A 32 13.76 39.86 11.74
CA GLY A 32 12.78 39.49 12.76
C GLY A 32 11.60 40.49 12.86
N ALA A 33 11.42 41.43 11.93
CA ALA A 33 10.24 42.30 11.89
C ALA A 33 8.93 41.59 11.51
N GLY A 34 9.00 40.32 11.14
CA GLY A 34 7.83 39.56 10.76
C GLY A 34 7.60 39.49 9.24
N LYS A 35 8.64 39.70 8.43
CA LYS A 35 8.53 39.63 6.96
C LYS A 35 7.98 38.29 6.50
N SER A 36 8.53 37.17 6.96
CA SER A 36 8.07 35.80 6.60
C SER A 36 6.68 35.48 7.17
N ILE A 37 6.23 36.19 8.23
CA ILE A 37 4.89 35.99 8.81
C ILE A 37 3.78 36.23 7.76
N LEU A 38 3.99 37.14 6.79
CA LEU A 38 3.04 37.37 5.70
C LEU A 38 2.93 36.14 4.79
N ILE A 39 4.08 35.53 4.49
CA ILE A 39 4.14 34.35 3.65
C ILE A 39 3.57 33.12 4.41
N ASP A 40 3.89 33.01 5.70
CA ASP A 40 3.33 31.97 6.58
C ASP A 40 1.79 32.08 6.66
N ALA A 41 1.27 33.28 6.83
CA ALA A 41 -0.17 33.50 6.84
C ALA A 41 -0.82 33.13 5.53
N LEU A 42 -0.22 33.50 4.40
CA LEU A 42 -0.72 33.14 3.09
C LEU A 42 -0.63 31.63 2.84
N ALA A 43 0.45 30.98 3.21
CA ALA A 43 0.61 29.53 3.12
C ALA A 43 -0.47 28.77 3.92
N LEU A 44 -0.84 29.29 5.09
CA LEU A 44 -1.96 28.76 5.87
C LEU A 44 -3.31 28.96 5.18
N ALA A 45 -3.54 30.11 4.55
CA ALA A 45 -4.74 30.36 3.75
C ALA A 45 -4.80 29.41 2.52
N LEU A 46 -3.65 29.02 1.98
CA LEU A 46 -3.51 28.05 0.87
C LEU A 46 -3.55 26.57 1.31
N GLY A 47 -3.78 26.28 2.60
CA GLY A 47 -4.03 24.91 3.07
C GLY A 47 -2.85 24.22 3.75
N GLU A 48 -1.79 24.95 4.15
CA GLU A 48 -0.73 24.39 4.98
C GLU A 48 -1.22 23.99 6.38
N ARG A 49 -0.48 23.09 7.03
CA ARG A 49 -0.79 22.64 8.39
C ARG A 49 -0.46 23.75 9.39
N SER A 50 -1.32 23.93 10.39
CA SER A 50 -1.14 24.89 11.47
C SER A 50 -1.25 24.21 12.83
N ASP A 51 -0.69 24.86 13.83
CA ASP A 51 -0.92 24.55 15.24
C ASP A 51 -1.46 25.80 15.99
N ALA A 52 -1.71 25.66 17.30
CA ALA A 52 -2.27 26.76 18.10
C ALA A 52 -1.29 27.93 18.31
N SER A 53 0.01 27.74 18.08
CA SER A 53 1.05 28.77 18.31
C SER A 53 0.96 29.93 17.35
N VAL A 54 0.24 29.78 16.24
CA VAL A 54 0.02 30.86 15.26
C VAL A 54 -1.02 31.87 15.71
N VAL A 55 -1.82 31.58 16.75
CA VAL A 55 -2.78 32.50 17.31
C VAL A 55 -2.05 33.51 18.20
N ARG A 56 -2.30 34.83 17.99
CA ARG A 56 -1.68 35.89 18.78
C ARG A 56 -1.98 35.70 20.26
N THR A 57 -0.95 35.86 21.09
CA THR A 57 -1.07 35.71 22.53
C THR A 57 -2.19 36.59 23.11
N GLY A 58 -3.10 36.00 23.85
CA GLY A 58 -4.27 36.68 24.44
C GLY A 58 -5.49 36.78 23.53
N CYS A 59 -5.41 36.25 22.29
CA CYS A 59 -6.54 36.21 21.37
C CYS A 59 -7.16 34.80 21.29
N GLY A 60 -8.44 34.73 20.95
CA GLY A 60 -9.17 33.45 20.87
C GLY A 60 -8.98 32.71 19.55
N ARG A 61 -8.63 33.43 18.48
CA ARG A 61 -8.48 32.87 17.14
C ARG A 61 -7.65 33.78 16.24
N ALA A 62 -6.99 33.17 15.25
CA ALA A 62 -6.44 33.89 14.09
C ALA A 62 -7.39 33.73 12.90
N ASP A 63 -7.50 34.72 12.05
CA ASP A 63 -8.36 34.76 10.86
C ASP A 63 -7.56 35.32 9.69
N ILE A 64 -7.42 34.53 8.63
CA ILE A 64 -6.63 34.88 7.47
C ILE A 64 -7.51 34.74 6.24
N THR A 65 -7.59 35.77 5.41
CA THR A 65 -8.36 35.77 4.16
C THR A 65 -7.46 36.26 3.03
N ALA A 66 -7.41 35.48 1.95
CA ALA A 66 -6.69 35.84 0.72
C ALA A 66 -7.66 35.81 -0.47
N GLU A 67 -7.69 36.89 -1.25
CA GLU A 67 -8.56 37.05 -2.41
C GLU A 67 -7.72 37.06 -3.68
N PHE A 68 -8.18 36.30 -4.68
CA PHE A 68 -7.48 36.11 -5.94
C PHE A 68 -8.38 36.42 -7.13
N THR A 69 -7.78 36.86 -8.23
CA THR A 69 -8.44 36.84 -9.55
C THR A 69 -8.37 35.41 -10.08
N PRO A 70 -9.52 34.75 -10.37
CA PRO A 70 -9.53 33.43 -10.95
C PRO A 70 -9.00 33.44 -12.40
N HIS A 71 -8.53 32.28 -12.85
CA HIS A 71 -8.24 31.98 -14.24
C HIS A 71 -9.01 30.72 -14.64
N ASP A 72 -9.08 30.42 -15.93
CA ASP A 72 -9.94 29.35 -16.49
C ASP A 72 -9.80 27.98 -15.80
N ARG A 73 -8.60 27.63 -15.35
CA ARG A 73 -8.36 26.35 -14.65
C ARG A 73 -8.99 26.36 -13.24
N VAL A 74 -8.89 27.48 -12.54
CA VAL A 74 -9.48 27.68 -11.22
C VAL A 74 -11.00 27.70 -11.33
N ALA A 75 -11.56 28.41 -12.30
CA ALA A 75 -13.00 28.47 -12.51
C ALA A 75 -13.60 27.07 -12.77
N ARG A 76 -12.95 26.29 -13.62
CA ARG A 76 -13.36 24.87 -13.86
C ARG A 76 -13.29 24.01 -12.59
N TRP A 77 -12.22 24.15 -11.81
CA TRP A 77 -12.06 23.40 -10.58
C TRP A 77 -13.16 23.74 -9.55
N LEU A 78 -13.53 25.02 -9.42
CA LEU A 78 -14.62 25.46 -8.55
C LEU A 78 -15.96 24.85 -8.97
N ASP A 79 -16.26 24.87 -10.26
CA ASP A 79 -17.48 24.27 -10.82
C ASP A 79 -17.53 22.74 -10.59
N GLU A 80 -16.43 22.03 -10.86
CA GLU A 80 -16.31 20.58 -10.64
C GLU A 80 -16.49 20.19 -9.16
N HIS A 81 -16.16 21.07 -8.22
CA HIS A 81 -16.27 20.82 -6.77
C HIS A 81 -17.49 21.49 -6.12
N ALA A 82 -18.39 22.05 -6.94
CA ALA A 82 -19.63 22.72 -6.50
C ALA A 82 -19.39 23.89 -5.53
N PHE A 83 -18.34 24.68 -5.76
CA PHE A 83 -18.14 25.98 -5.13
C PHE A 83 -18.66 27.10 -6.03
N ASP A 84 -19.19 28.16 -5.41
CA ASP A 84 -19.64 29.32 -6.16
C ASP A 84 -18.47 29.96 -6.95
N THR A 85 -18.73 30.30 -8.21
CA THR A 85 -17.77 30.97 -9.10
C THR A 85 -18.15 32.45 -9.19
N GLU A 86 -17.29 33.32 -8.68
CA GLU A 86 -17.43 34.78 -8.68
C GLU A 86 -16.26 35.42 -9.44
N ASP A 87 -16.28 36.75 -9.59
CA ASP A 87 -15.18 37.51 -10.19
C ASP A 87 -13.88 37.43 -9.37
N THR A 88 -13.98 37.01 -8.10
CA THR A 88 -12.85 36.76 -7.20
C THR A 88 -13.00 35.39 -6.53
N VAL A 89 -11.87 34.83 -6.12
CA VAL A 89 -11.81 33.59 -5.33
C VAL A 89 -11.28 33.96 -3.96
N MET A 90 -12.09 33.74 -2.92
CA MET A 90 -11.74 34.01 -1.54
C MET A 90 -11.36 32.69 -0.83
N LEU A 91 -10.13 32.61 -0.35
CA LEU A 91 -9.66 31.54 0.52
C LEU A 91 -9.55 32.07 1.95
N ARG A 92 -10.24 31.46 2.90
CA ARG A 92 -10.22 31.87 4.29
C ARG A 92 -9.88 30.73 5.23
N ARG A 93 -9.00 31.05 6.18
CA ARG A 93 -8.58 30.12 7.23
C ARG A 93 -8.80 30.71 8.60
N VAL A 94 -9.51 29.99 9.47
CA VAL A 94 -9.73 30.37 10.87
C VAL A 94 -9.11 29.29 11.76
N ILE A 95 -8.21 29.71 12.67
CA ILE A 95 -7.50 28.83 13.61
C ILE A 95 -7.79 29.29 15.01
N ASP A 96 -8.33 28.43 15.88
CA ASP A 96 -8.61 28.81 17.28
C ASP A 96 -7.41 28.49 18.20
N ALA A 97 -7.42 29.08 19.39
CA ALA A 97 -6.35 28.90 20.38
C ALA A 97 -6.21 27.45 20.89
N ASN A 98 -7.15 26.54 20.57
CA ASN A 98 -7.07 25.12 20.88
C ASN A 98 -6.52 24.30 19.71
N GLY A 99 -6.08 24.94 18.62
CA GLY A 99 -5.53 24.30 17.44
C GLY A 99 -6.57 23.74 16.47
N ARG A 100 -7.88 23.94 16.70
CA ARG A 100 -8.91 23.60 15.73
C ARG A 100 -8.88 24.61 14.60
N SER A 101 -9.00 24.14 13.36
CA SER A 101 -9.00 25.02 12.21
C SER A 101 -10.17 24.75 11.28
N ARG A 102 -10.66 25.81 10.65
CA ARG A 102 -11.73 25.77 9.65
C ARG A 102 -11.25 26.47 8.39
N ALA A 103 -11.60 25.91 7.25
CA ALA A 103 -11.24 26.41 5.93
C ALA A 103 -12.51 26.74 5.15
N PHE A 104 -12.46 27.76 4.32
CA PHE A 104 -13.57 28.20 3.50
C PHE A 104 -13.06 28.65 2.13
N ILE A 105 -13.86 28.35 1.10
CA ILE A 105 -13.68 28.81 -0.29
C ILE A 105 -14.99 29.54 -0.66
N ASN A 106 -14.91 30.78 -1.04
CA ASN A 106 -16.05 31.66 -1.36
C ASN A 106 -17.17 31.62 -0.29
N GLY A 107 -16.77 31.59 1.00
CA GLY A 107 -17.70 31.51 2.13
C GLY A 107 -18.20 30.09 2.46
N THR A 108 -18.07 29.14 1.57
CA THR A 108 -18.48 27.74 1.77
C THR A 108 -17.39 26.96 2.49
N SER A 109 -17.77 26.10 3.44
CA SER A 109 -16.82 25.28 4.19
C SER A 109 -16.10 24.28 3.28
N ALA A 110 -14.77 24.23 3.40
CA ALA A 110 -13.90 23.38 2.58
C ALA A 110 -12.98 22.52 3.44
N THR A 111 -12.47 21.45 2.85
CA THR A 111 -11.41 20.62 3.44
C THR A 111 -10.03 21.26 3.20
N LEU A 112 -9.04 20.90 4.03
CA LEU A 112 -7.65 21.31 3.81
C LEU A 112 -7.06 20.80 2.49
N ALA A 113 -7.51 19.62 2.04
CA ALA A 113 -7.08 19.05 0.77
C ALA A 113 -7.56 19.92 -0.40
N GLN A 114 -8.83 20.30 -0.41
CA GLN A 114 -9.40 21.20 -1.41
C GLN A 114 -8.71 22.58 -1.41
N LEU A 115 -8.46 23.13 -0.21
CA LEU A 115 -7.78 24.41 -0.09
C LEU A 115 -6.35 24.36 -0.65
N ARG A 116 -5.63 23.25 -0.42
CA ARG A 116 -4.29 23.03 -0.94
C ARG A 116 -4.29 22.86 -2.46
N GLU A 117 -5.17 22.02 -2.98
CA GLU A 117 -5.28 21.77 -4.42
C GLU A 117 -5.57 23.06 -5.19
N LEU A 118 -6.49 23.87 -4.68
CA LEU A 118 -6.80 25.18 -5.25
C LEU A 118 -5.64 26.16 -5.08
N GLY A 119 -4.99 26.15 -3.91
CA GLY A 119 -3.83 26.98 -3.60
C GLY A 119 -2.65 26.75 -4.54
N GLU A 120 -2.34 25.51 -4.87
CA GLU A 120 -1.28 25.12 -5.83
C GLU A 120 -1.54 25.65 -7.26
N MET A 121 -2.79 25.93 -7.61
CA MET A 121 -3.14 26.56 -8.89
C MET A 121 -2.99 28.08 -8.85
N LEU A 122 -3.02 28.69 -7.67
CA LEU A 122 -3.05 30.15 -7.49
C LEU A 122 -1.69 30.75 -7.17
N VAL A 123 -0.89 30.06 -6.34
CA VAL A 123 0.38 30.58 -5.78
C VAL A 123 1.43 29.48 -5.78
N ASP A 124 2.65 29.85 -6.19
CA ASP A 124 3.85 29.03 -6.04
C ASP A 124 4.82 29.72 -5.08
N ILE A 125 5.14 29.07 -3.96
CA ILE A 125 5.95 29.65 -2.87
C ILE A 125 7.34 29.03 -2.87
N HIS A 126 8.34 29.83 -3.19
CA HIS A 126 9.76 29.51 -3.14
C HIS A 126 10.37 30.06 -1.84
N GLY A 127 10.26 29.32 -0.73
CA GLY A 127 10.73 29.73 0.59
C GLY A 127 12.06 29.11 1.01
N GLN A 128 12.44 29.38 2.24
CA GLN A 128 13.69 28.94 2.89
C GLN A 128 13.99 27.44 2.78
N HIS A 129 12.97 26.60 2.62
CA HIS A 129 13.12 25.15 2.50
C HIS A 129 13.18 24.65 1.04
N ALA A 130 12.96 25.49 0.03
CA ALA A 130 12.94 25.07 -1.36
C ALA A 130 14.29 24.44 -1.78
N HIS A 131 15.42 25.02 -1.35
CA HIS A 131 16.76 24.45 -1.60
C HIS A 131 16.99 23.11 -0.89
N GLN A 132 16.37 22.85 0.28
CA GLN A 132 16.45 21.55 0.95
C GLN A 132 15.60 20.49 0.23
N LEU A 133 14.45 20.87 -0.31
CA LEU A 133 13.62 19.98 -1.11
C LEU A 133 14.35 19.53 -2.38
N LEU A 134 15.09 20.43 -3.04
CA LEU A 134 15.89 20.12 -4.22
C LEU A 134 17.04 19.12 -3.97
N MET A 135 17.36 18.80 -2.71
CA MET A 135 18.27 17.70 -2.38
C MET A 135 17.61 16.32 -2.54
N ARG A 136 16.31 16.24 -2.65
CA ARG A 136 15.56 14.99 -2.77
C ARG A 136 15.32 14.65 -4.25
N PRO A 137 15.66 13.43 -4.70
CA PRO A 137 15.47 13.02 -6.09
C PRO A 137 14.01 13.15 -6.58
N ASP A 138 13.03 12.86 -5.70
CA ASP A 138 11.62 12.98 -6.05
C ASP A 138 11.23 14.43 -6.37
N ALA A 139 11.70 15.39 -5.56
CA ALA A 139 11.44 16.81 -5.80
C ALA A 139 12.14 17.32 -7.07
N GLN A 140 13.36 16.84 -7.35
CA GLN A 140 14.06 17.15 -8.62
C GLN A 140 13.26 16.66 -9.83
N ARG A 141 12.75 15.42 -9.75
CA ARG A 141 11.90 14.85 -10.81
C ARG A 141 10.60 15.64 -11.00
N GLU A 142 9.91 15.97 -9.90
CA GLU A 142 8.66 16.73 -9.95
C GLU A 142 8.84 18.12 -10.56
N LEU A 143 9.85 18.85 -10.10
CA LEU A 143 10.21 20.15 -10.66
C LEU A 143 10.53 20.03 -12.16
N PHE A 144 11.32 19.04 -12.54
CA PHE A 144 11.72 18.81 -13.93
C PHE A 144 10.53 18.44 -14.82
N ASP A 145 9.71 17.47 -14.41
CA ASP A 145 8.53 17.03 -15.16
C ASP A 145 7.51 18.17 -15.30
N THR A 146 7.34 19.00 -14.25
CA THR A 146 6.48 20.18 -14.28
C THR A 146 7.00 21.22 -15.27
N HIS A 147 8.29 21.57 -15.19
CA HIS A 147 8.93 22.52 -16.11
C HIS A 147 8.85 22.05 -17.57
N ALA A 148 9.03 20.74 -17.79
CA ALA A 148 8.98 20.15 -19.10
C ALA A 148 7.56 19.92 -19.65
N GLY A 149 6.51 20.16 -18.86
CA GLY A 149 5.11 19.88 -19.23
C GLY A 149 4.79 18.39 -19.31
N LEU A 150 5.57 17.51 -18.64
CA LEU A 150 5.48 16.05 -18.71
C LEU A 150 4.67 15.40 -17.57
N VAL A 151 3.97 16.19 -16.75
CA VAL A 151 3.20 15.69 -15.59
C VAL A 151 2.14 14.66 -16.02
N ALA A 152 1.44 14.90 -17.13
CA ALA A 152 0.43 13.98 -17.65
C ALA A 152 1.05 12.66 -18.13
N ASP A 153 2.18 12.72 -18.84
CA ASP A 153 2.91 11.54 -19.31
C ASP A 153 3.46 10.71 -18.13
N ALA A 154 4.02 11.38 -17.12
CA ALA A 154 4.48 10.73 -15.89
C ALA A 154 3.32 10.05 -15.14
N ALA A 155 2.13 10.67 -15.09
CA ALA A 155 0.93 10.08 -14.51
C ALA A 155 0.44 8.85 -15.29
N ASN A 156 0.52 8.87 -16.62
CA ASN A 156 0.20 7.73 -17.48
C ASN A 156 1.13 6.54 -17.19
N VAL A 157 2.45 6.78 -17.13
CA VAL A 157 3.45 5.77 -16.78
C VAL A 157 3.19 5.19 -15.39
N ALA A 158 2.90 6.02 -14.40
CA ALA A 158 2.59 5.56 -13.04
C ALA A 158 1.32 4.68 -12.98
N ARG A 159 0.34 4.96 -13.83
CA ARG A 159 -0.89 4.16 -13.96
C ARG A 159 -0.60 2.82 -14.63
N ALA A 160 0.12 2.83 -15.74
CA ALA A 160 0.52 1.62 -16.46
C ALA A 160 1.42 0.71 -15.60
N TRP A 161 2.34 1.29 -14.82
CA TRP A 161 3.14 0.57 -13.84
C TRP A 161 2.28 -0.16 -12.80
N ARG A 162 1.27 0.50 -12.24
CA ARG A 162 0.36 -0.13 -11.28
C ARG A 162 -0.35 -1.33 -11.89
N VAL A 163 -0.91 -1.17 -13.09
CA VAL A 163 -1.59 -2.27 -13.80
C VAL A 163 -0.65 -3.46 -14.03
N TRP A 164 0.58 -3.21 -14.48
CA TRP A 164 1.57 -4.27 -14.67
C TRP A 164 1.96 -4.94 -13.35
N ARG A 165 2.21 -4.17 -12.31
CA ARG A 165 2.56 -4.68 -10.98
C ARG A 165 1.43 -5.54 -10.39
N ASP A 166 0.19 -5.08 -10.50
CA ASP A 166 -0.98 -5.81 -9.99
C ASP A 166 -1.17 -7.12 -10.76
N ALA A 167 -0.97 -7.12 -12.08
CA ALA A 167 -0.98 -8.33 -12.89
C ALA A 167 0.17 -9.30 -12.53
N THR A 168 1.36 -8.78 -12.21
CA THR A 168 2.49 -9.60 -11.74
C THR A 168 2.21 -10.23 -10.39
N GLN A 169 1.66 -9.47 -9.44
CA GLN A 169 1.24 -9.98 -8.13
C GLN A 169 0.16 -11.06 -8.24
N ALA A 170 -0.78 -10.90 -9.19
CA ALA A 170 -1.82 -11.91 -9.44
C ALA A 170 -1.22 -13.23 -9.93
N ILE A 171 -0.20 -13.19 -10.80
CA ILE A 171 0.53 -14.38 -11.25
C ILE A 171 1.29 -15.03 -10.09
N ASP A 172 1.99 -14.25 -9.28
CA ASP A 172 2.76 -14.76 -8.15
C ASP A 172 1.83 -15.43 -7.11
N ALA A 173 0.67 -14.82 -6.85
CA ALA A 173 -0.36 -15.41 -6.00
C ALA A 173 -0.94 -16.70 -6.60
N ALA A 174 -1.22 -16.71 -7.92
CA ALA A 174 -1.71 -17.90 -8.61
C ALA A 174 -0.68 -19.04 -8.58
N LYS A 175 0.60 -18.75 -8.81
CA LYS A 175 1.70 -19.73 -8.72
C LYS A 175 1.92 -20.25 -7.30
N ALA A 176 1.75 -19.41 -6.28
CA ALA A 176 1.79 -19.85 -4.89
C ALA A 176 0.61 -20.77 -4.57
N HIS A 177 -0.58 -20.37 -4.98
CA HIS A 177 -1.80 -21.16 -4.82
C HIS A 177 -1.75 -22.48 -5.61
N GLU A 178 -1.20 -22.47 -6.82
CA GLU A 178 -0.99 -23.69 -7.64
C GLU A 178 -0.13 -24.73 -6.93
N ARG A 179 0.90 -24.31 -6.21
CA ARG A 179 1.72 -25.23 -5.40
C ARG A 179 0.92 -25.88 -4.27
N GLU A 180 0.08 -25.11 -3.59
CA GLU A 180 -0.81 -25.66 -2.55
C GLU A 180 -1.82 -26.63 -3.16
N LEU A 181 -2.44 -26.23 -4.27
CA LEU A 181 -3.38 -27.08 -5.02
C LEU A 181 -2.69 -28.35 -5.53
N GLN A 182 -1.45 -28.27 -6.01
CA GLN A 182 -0.69 -29.44 -6.46
C GLN A 182 -0.43 -30.44 -5.33
N LEU A 183 -0.06 -29.96 -4.15
CA LEU A 183 0.11 -30.82 -2.96
C LEU A 183 -1.22 -31.45 -2.53
N GLU A 184 -2.31 -30.72 -2.60
CA GLU A 184 -3.64 -31.26 -2.30
C GLU A 184 -4.09 -32.29 -3.34
N ARG A 185 -3.83 -32.04 -4.63
CA ARG A 185 -4.05 -33.00 -5.72
C ARG A 185 -3.27 -34.30 -5.53
N GLU A 186 -1.98 -34.22 -5.22
CA GLU A 186 -1.14 -35.38 -4.96
C GLU A 186 -1.66 -36.19 -3.77
N LYS A 187 -2.06 -35.51 -2.69
CA LYS A 187 -2.68 -36.17 -1.54
C LYS A 187 -4.00 -36.86 -1.90
N LEU A 188 -4.89 -36.18 -2.61
CA LEU A 188 -6.17 -36.72 -3.03
C LEU A 188 -5.98 -37.88 -4.03
N ALA A 189 -5.08 -37.73 -4.98
CA ALA A 189 -4.74 -38.79 -5.94
C ALA A 189 -4.21 -40.07 -5.25
N TRP A 190 -3.33 -39.92 -4.26
CA TRP A 190 -2.86 -41.02 -3.44
C TRP A 190 -4.00 -41.67 -2.64
N GLN A 191 -4.87 -40.88 -2.03
CA GLN A 191 -6.03 -41.40 -1.29
C GLN A 191 -7.01 -42.14 -2.20
N LEU A 192 -7.27 -41.59 -3.38
CA LEU A 192 -8.12 -42.23 -4.39
C LEU A 192 -7.52 -43.54 -4.88
N ALA A 193 -6.22 -43.58 -5.17
CA ALA A 193 -5.56 -44.81 -5.60
C ALA A 193 -5.68 -45.96 -4.58
N GLU A 194 -5.68 -45.65 -3.30
CA GLU A 194 -5.90 -46.63 -2.23
C GLU A 194 -7.38 -47.05 -2.13
N LEU A 195 -8.31 -46.12 -2.27
CA LEU A 195 -9.76 -46.40 -2.27
C LEU A 195 -10.19 -47.13 -3.56
N ASP A 196 -9.59 -46.80 -4.72
CA ASP A 196 -9.82 -47.50 -5.98
C ASP A 196 -9.39 -48.97 -5.94
N LYS A 197 -8.27 -49.30 -5.23
CA LYS A 197 -7.84 -50.69 -4.99
C LYS A 197 -8.87 -51.47 -4.17
N LEU A 198 -9.47 -50.80 -3.18
CA LEU A 198 -10.50 -51.41 -2.36
C LEU A 198 -11.85 -51.49 -3.11
N ALA A 199 -12.15 -50.49 -3.95
CA ALA A 199 -13.41 -50.34 -4.70
C ALA A 199 -14.66 -50.57 -3.83
N PRO A 200 -14.84 -49.80 -2.75
CA PRO A 200 -15.95 -49.99 -1.83
C PRO A 200 -17.29 -49.74 -2.52
N GLN A 201 -18.28 -50.60 -2.27
CA GLN A 201 -19.62 -50.48 -2.84
C GLN A 201 -20.62 -49.88 -1.86
N PRO A 202 -21.71 -49.27 -2.34
CA PRO A 202 -22.78 -48.78 -1.48
C PRO A 202 -23.39 -49.87 -0.61
N GLY A 203 -23.45 -49.72 0.71
CA GLY A 203 -24.05 -50.66 1.65
C GLY A 203 -23.24 -51.95 1.86
N GLU A 204 -22.08 -52.12 1.21
CA GLU A 204 -21.25 -53.33 1.26
C GLU A 204 -20.85 -53.71 2.70
N TRP A 205 -20.53 -52.73 3.52
CA TRP A 205 -20.15 -52.97 4.91
C TRP A 205 -21.23 -53.73 5.67
N ASP A 206 -22.48 -53.31 5.57
CA ASP A 206 -23.60 -53.93 6.26
C ASP A 206 -23.88 -55.32 5.71
N GLU A 207 -23.82 -55.47 4.39
CA GLU A 207 -24.01 -56.78 3.74
C GLU A 207 -22.96 -57.79 4.19
N VAL A 208 -21.68 -57.42 4.06
CA VAL A 208 -20.54 -58.29 4.40
C VAL A 208 -20.49 -58.57 5.91
N SER A 209 -20.78 -57.58 6.76
CA SER A 209 -20.83 -57.76 8.21
C SER A 209 -21.97 -58.67 8.66
N ASN A 210 -23.15 -58.55 8.04
CA ASN A 210 -24.28 -59.43 8.32
C ASN A 210 -24.05 -60.86 7.81
N GLU A 211 -23.43 -60.98 6.64
CA GLU A 211 -23.04 -62.28 6.09
C GLU A 211 -21.99 -62.97 6.99
N HIS A 212 -20.98 -62.22 7.46
CA HIS A 212 -19.96 -62.73 8.39
C HIS A 212 -20.59 -63.26 9.68
N LYS A 213 -21.50 -62.48 10.30
CA LYS A 213 -22.20 -62.91 11.51
C LYS A 213 -22.94 -64.23 11.32
N ARG A 214 -23.66 -64.35 10.19
CA ARG A 214 -24.41 -65.57 9.86
C ARG A 214 -23.50 -66.78 9.69
N LEU A 215 -22.43 -66.62 8.88
CA LEU A 215 -21.50 -67.73 8.59
C LEU A 215 -20.68 -68.12 9.85
N SER A 216 -20.23 -67.14 10.63
CA SER A 216 -19.49 -67.38 11.87
C SER A 216 -20.34 -68.08 12.93
N HIS A 217 -21.65 -67.70 13.04
CA HIS A 217 -22.58 -68.41 13.92
C HIS A 217 -22.77 -69.88 13.46
N SER A 218 -22.89 -70.09 12.14
CA SER A 218 -23.02 -71.45 11.58
C SER A 218 -21.77 -72.28 11.86
N ALA A 219 -20.57 -71.69 11.72
CA ALA A 219 -19.30 -72.37 12.01
C ALA A 219 -19.18 -72.76 13.49
N ASN A 220 -19.51 -71.83 14.42
CA ASN A 220 -19.50 -72.09 15.85
C ASN A 220 -20.49 -73.20 16.27
N LEU A 221 -21.68 -73.21 15.65
CA LEU A 221 -22.69 -74.27 15.88
C LEU A 221 -22.19 -75.65 15.43
N ILE A 222 -21.60 -75.74 14.25
CA ILE A 222 -21.03 -77.02 13.73
C ILE A 222 -19.85 -77.46 14.61
N GLU A 223 -18.96 -76.58 14.96
CA GLU A 223 -17.83 -76.89 15.85
C GLU A 223 -18.30 -77.43 17.19
N GLY A 224 -19.29 -76.76 17.80
CA GLY A 224 -19.93 -77.21 19.03
C GLY A 224 -20.57 -78.57 18.91
N VAL A 225 -21.31 -78.80 17.81
CA VAL A 225 -21.95 -80.12 17.51
C VAL A 225 -20.91 -81.20 17.23
N ARG A 226 -19.87 -80.91 16.46
CA ARG A 226 -18.74 -81.86 16.23
C ARG A 226 -18.02 -82.23 17.54
N GLY A 227 -17.75 -81.26 18.38
CA GLY A 227 -17.16 -81.44 19.70
C GLY A 227 -18.03 -82.41 20.56
N ALA A 228 -19.35 -82.18 20.52
CA ALA A 228 -20.29 -83.04 21.22
C ALA A 228 -20.34 -84.45 20.66
N LEU A 229 -20.40 -84.58 19.31
CA LEU A 229 -20.36 -85.90 18.64
C LEU A 229 -19.05 -86.65 18.91
N ASN A 230 -17.93 -85.97 18.88
CA ASN A 230 -16.64 -86.56 19.24
C ASN A 230 -16.63 -87.12 20.67
N ALA A 231 -17.13 -86.35 21.63
CA ALA A 231 -17.20 -86.84 23.02
C ALA A 231 -18.20 -87.96 23.23
N LEU A 232 -19.31 -87.95 22.48
CA LEU A 232 -20.38 -88.89 22.70
C LEU A 232 -20.16 -90.20 21.91
N SER A 233 -19.61 -90.15 20.68
CA SER A 233 -19.60 -91.34 19.80
C SER A 233 -18.31 -91.58 19.01
N GLU A 234 -17.49 -90.52 18.70
CA GLU A 234 -16.40 -90.67 17.70
C GLU A 234 -15.01 -90.86 18.30
N SER A 235 -14.76 -90.48 19.55
CA SER A 235 -13.47 -90.64 20.23
C SER A 235 -13.30 -92.08 20.71
N ASP A 236 -12.04 -92.49 20.88
CA ASP A 236 -11.70 -93.79 21.46
C ASP A 236 -12.30 -94.03 22.86
N ASP A 237 -12.48 -92.97 23.63
CA ASP A 237 -13.10 -92.92 24.95
C ASP A 237 -14.54 -92.39 24.93
N ALA A 238 -15.26 -92.55 23.83
CA ALA A 238 -16.63 -92.02 23.68
C ALA A 238 -17.58 -92.61 24.76
N MET A 239 -18.43 -91.69 25.28
CA MET A 239 -19.39 -92.07 26.33
C MET A 239 -20.28 -93.26 25.95
N LEU A 240 -20.72 -93.34 24.69
CA LEU A 240 -21.57 -94.41 24.18
C LEU A 240 -20.82 -95.77 24.20
N ALA A 241 -19.57 -95.81 23.80
CA ALA A 241 -18.74 -97.03 23.86
C ALA A 241 -18.49 -97.49 25.31
N GLN A 242 -18.19 -96.54 26.20
CA GLN A 242 -18.01 -96.82 27.63
C GLN A 242 -19.29 -97.37 28.28
N LEU A 243 -20.44 -96.72 27.99
CA LEU A 243 -21.72 -97.12 28.52
C LEU A 243 -22.13 -98.46 28.01
N GLY A 244 -21.95 -98.78 26.72
CA GLY A 244 -22.21 -100.08 26.11
C GLY A 244 -21.36 -101.19 26.69
N ALA A 245 -20.06 -100.90 26.96
CA ALA A 245 -19.17 -101.84 27.64
C ALA A 245 -19.61 -102.13 29.09
N ILE A 246 -20.06 -101.09 29.81
CA ILE A 246 -20.59 -101.24 31.18
C ILE A 246 -21.87 -102.08 31.18
N VAL A 247 -22.82 -101.74 30.28
CA VAL A 247 -24.09 -102.46 30.15
C VAL A 247 -23.84 -103.89 29.79
N SER A 248 -22.99 -104.22 28.82
CA SER A 248 -22.62 -105.56 28.40
C SER A 248 -22.01 -106.35 29.57
N LYS A 249 -21.10 -105.73 30.34
CA LYS A 249 -20.47 -106.38 31.48
C LYS A 249 -21.48 -106.66 32.62
N LEU A 250 -22.33 -105.68 32.93
CA LEU A 250 -23.37 -105.86 33.96
C LEU A 250 -24.42 -106.92 33.51
N ARG A 251 -24.76 -106.99 32.23
CA ARG A 251 -25.68 -107.99 31.67
C ARG A 251 -25.13 -109.43 31.89
N SER A 252 -23.84 -109.57 31.66
CA SER A 252 -23.18 -110.88 31.88
C SER A 252 -23.08 -111.23 33.35
N LEU A 253 -23.05 -110.24 34.24
CA LEU A 253 -23.03 -110.48 35.68
C LEU A 253 -24.44 -110.70 36.25
N ALA A 254 -25.48 -110.13 35.64
CA ALA A 254 -26.90 -110.33 36.09
C ALA A 254 -27.35 -111.79 35.95
N ASP A 255 -26.72 -112.56 35.09
CA ASP A 255 -26.94 -114.02 35.02
C ASP A 255 -26.56 -114.76 36.32
N TYR A 256 -25.67 -114.09 37.16
CA TYR A 256 -25.22 -114.61 38.42
C TYR A 256 -25.90 -114.02 39.67
N ASP A 257 -26.35 -112.72 39.52
CA ASP A 257 -27.06 -111.95 40.56
C ASP A 257 -28.17 -111.06 39.98
N THR A 258 -29.41 -111.49 40.18
CA THR A 258 -30.60 -110.82 39.60
C THR A 258 -30.83 -109.45 40.20
N SER A 259 -30.18 -109.05 41.35
CA SER A 259 -30.28 -107.72 41.94
C SER A 259 -29.66 -106.66 41.06
N LEU A 260 -28.81 -106.97 40.09
CA LEU A 260 -28.25 -106.07 39.09
C LEU A 260 -29.30 -105.69 37.96
N GLY A 261 -30.46 -106.31 37.98
CA GLY A 261 -31.55 -105.97 37.04
C GLY A 261 -32.06 -104.55 37.11
N ASP A 262 -32.13 -103.94 38.34
CA ASP A 262 -32.55 -102.55 38.55
C ASP A 262 -31.56 -101.57 37.92
N ALA A 263 -30.25 -101.89 38.03
CA ALA A 263 -29.21 -101.04 37.43
C ALA A 263 -29.25 -101.12 35.90
N LEU A 264 -29.42 -102.34 35.31
CA LEU A 264 -29.59 -102.54 33.91
C LEU A 264 -30.84 -101.89 33.35
N ALA A 265 -31.96 -101.99 34.08
CA ALA A 265 -33.20 -101.31 33.69
C ALA A 265 -33.08 -99.75 33.59
N SER A 266 -32.09 -99.17 34.27
CA SER A 266 -31.77 -97.71 34.18
C SER A 266 -30.73 -97.44 33.08
N LEU A 267 -29.70 -98.31 32.91
CA LEU A 267 -28.58 -98.01 31.97
C LEU A 267 -28.89 -98.34 30.52
N GLU A 268 -29.69 -99.42 30.25
CA GLU A 268 -30.10 -99.78 28.87
C GLU A 268 -30.95 -98.65 28.21
N PRO A 269 -31.95 -98.05 28.83
CA PRO A 269 -32.66 -96.93 28.29
C PRO A 269 -31.73 -95.70 28.10
N ALA A 270 -30.76 -95.45 29.01
CA ALA A 270 -29.80 -94.37 28.91
C ALA A 270 -28.88 -94.54 27.69
N GLU A 271 -28.44 -95.76 27.37
CA GLU A 271 -27.66 -96.10 26.17
C GLU A 271 -28.47 -95.75 24.89
N ILE A 272 -29.75 -96.17 24.85
CA ILE A 272 -30.66 -95.89 23.71
C ILE A 272 -30.84 -94.36 23.58
N GLN A 273 -31.12 -93.61 24.68
CA GLN A 273 -31.27 -92.17 24.65
C GLN A 273 -30.00 -91.47 24.18
N LEU A 274 -28.85 -91.96 24.58
CA LEU A 274 -27.58 -91.40 24.15
C LEU A 274 -27.35 -91.64 22.64
N GLN A 275 -27.76 -92.80 22.14
CA GLN A 275 -27.72 -93.15 20.72
C GLN A 275 -28.65 -92.30 19.85
N GLU A 276 -29.86 -91.96 20.37
CA GLU A 276 -30.79 -91.03 19.72
C GLU A 276 -30.24 -89.64 19.72
N ALA A 277 -29.61 -89.15 20.79
CA ALA A 277 -28.96 -87.85 20.86
C ALA A 277 -27.85 -87.71 19.83
N VAL A 278 -27.00 -88.74 19.69
CA VAL A 278 -25.95 -88.81 18.64
C VAL A 278 -26.53 -88.74 17.26
N TYR A 279 -27.58 -89.53 16.99
CA TYR A 279 -28.30 -89.49 15.68
C TYR A 279 -28.86 -88.11 15.40
N SER A 280 -29.52 -87.49 16.36
CA SER A 280 -30.09 -86.15 16.22
C SER A 280 -29.05 -85.07 15.95
N LEU A 281 -27.90 -85.12 16.66
CA LEU A 281 -26.75 -84.20 16.48
C LEU A 281 -26.10 -84.42 15.11
N SER A 282 -25.90 -85.72 14.69
CA SER A 282 -25.37 -86.04 13.37
C SER A 282 -26.24 -85.50 12.25
N HIS A 283 -27.55 -85.71 12.37
CA HIS A 283 -28.53 -85.15 11.41
C HIS A 283 -28.54 -83.63 11.38
N TYR A 284 -28.39 -82.98 12.54
CA TYR A 284 -28.27 -81.53 12.59
C TYR A 284 -27.00 -81.03 11.91
N ALA A 285 -25.82 -81.66 12.14
CA ALA A 285 -24.54 -81.30 11.50
C ALA A 285 -24.58 -81.43 9.95
N GLN A 286 -25.37 -82.37 9.42
CA GLN A 286 -25.55 -82.55 7.95
C GLN A 286 -26.48 -81.50 7.34
N ARG A 287 -27.38 -80.86 8.11
CA ARG A 287 -28.33 -79.86 7.64
C ARG A 287 -27.82 -78.42 7.68
N VAL A 288 -26.83 -78.15 8.51
CA VAL A 288 -26.22 -76.77 8.58
C VAL A 288 -25.21 -76.69 7.44
N ASP A 289 -25.59 -75.85 6.45
CA ASP A 289 -24.72 -75.59 5.29
C ASP A 289 -23.60 -74.65 5.74
N LEU A 290 -22.38 -75.11 5.81
CA LEU A 290 -21.17 -74.36 6.08
C LEU A 290 -20.36 -74.26 4.81
N ASP A 291 -20.14 -73.04 4.34
CA ASP A 291 -19.19 -72.73 3.26
C ASP A 291 -17.93 -72.08 3.88
N PRO A 292 -16.89 -72.84 4.21
CA PRO A 292 -15.66 -72.33 4.81
C PRO A 292 -14.89 -71.42 3.86
N GLU A 293 -14.97 -71.63 2.56
CA GLU A 293 -14.30 -70.78 1.57
C GLU A 293 -14.98 -69.40 1.52
N ARG A 294 -16.30 -69.40 1.56
CA ARG A 294 -17.08 -68.13 1.61
C ARG A 294 -16.83 -67.37 2.91
N LEU A 295 -16.73 -68.04 4.07
CA LEU A 295 -16.40 -67.39 5.34
C LEU A 295 -15.01 -66.71 5.24
N ALA A 296 -13.99 -67.41 4.74
CA ALA A 296 -12.65 -66.89 4.57
C ALA A 296 -12.61 -65.67 3.60
N GLN A 297 -13.41 -65.71 2.51
CA GLN A 297 -13.54 -64.57 1.59
C GLN A 297 -14.18 -63.35 2.28
N VAL A 298 -15.23 -63.58 3.05
CA VAL A 298 -15.95 -62.52 3.79
C VAL A 298 -15.05 -61.90 4.86
N GLU A 299 -14.29 -62.71 5.61
CA GLU A 299 -13.29 -62.24 6.59
C GLU A 299 -12.21 -61.40 5.93
N THR A 300 -11.62 -61.89 4.81
CA THR A 300 -10.63 -61.13 4.06
C THR A 300 -11.17 -59.78 3.57
N ARG A 301 -12.43 -59.74 3.12
CA ARG A 301 -13.06 -58.51 2.66
C ARG A 301 -13.34 -57.55 3.81
N LEU A 302 -13.83 -58.05 4.95
CA LEU A 302 -14.03 -57.26 6.16
C LEU A 302 -12.73 -56.63 6.65
N ASP A 303 -11.64 -57.43 6.70
CA ASP A 303 -10.33 -56.94 7.10
C ASP A 303 -9.83 -55.83 6.16
N ALA A 304 -10.04 -55.99 4.84
CA ALA A 304 -9.69 -54.97 3.87
C ALA A 304 -10.47 -53.66 4.08
N LEU A 305 -11.79 -53.78 4.31
CA LEU A 305 -12.63 -52.59 4.63
C LEU A 305 -12.22 -51.94 5.93
N HIS A 306 -12.01 -52.73 7.01
CA HIS A 306 -11.59 -52.21 8.31
C HIS A 306 -10.20 -51.55 8.30
N SER A 307 -9.23 -52.22 7.66
CA SER A 307 -7.87 -51.69 7.59
C SER A 307 -7.81 -50.37 6.82
N THR A 308 -8.57 -50.27 5.72
CA THR A 308 -8.68 -49.04 4.95
C THR A 308 -9.40 -47.96 5.74
N ALA A 309 -10.53 -48.27 6.38
CA ALA A 309 -11.26 -47.34 7.23
C ALA A 309 -10.37 -46.76 8.33
N ARG A 310 -9.57 -47.61 9.01
CA ARG A 310 -8.61 -47.20 10.04
C ARG A 310 -7.50 -46.28 9.47
N LYS A 311 -6.98 -46.61 8.28
CA LYS A 311 -5.95 -45.85 7.59
C LYS A 311 -6.43 -44.40 7.30
N PHE A 312 -7.68 -44.26 6.91
CA PHE A 312 -8.30 -42.98 6.61
C PHE A 312 -9.00 -42.35 7.81
N ARG A 313 -9.05 -43.02 8.96
CA ARG A 313 -9.76 -42.59 10.19
C ARG A 313 -11.25 -42.33 9.94
N LEU A 314 -11.86 -43.19 9.16
CA LEU A 314 -13.27 -43.10 8.79
C LEU A 314 -14.02 -44.35 9.32
N PRO A 315 -15.34 -44.25 9.49
CA PRO A 315 -16.18 -45.41 9.70
C PRO A 315 -16.19 -46.28 8.42
N PRO A 316 -16.22 -47.63 8.52
CA PRO A 316 -16.17 -48.49 7.35
C PRO A 316 -17.37 -48.34 6.40
N ASP A 317 -18.54 -47.99 6.93
CA ASP A 317 -19.79 -47.77 6.19
C ASP A 317 -19.76 -46.52 5.29
N THR A 318 -18.92 -45.52 5.65
CA THR A 318 -18.78 -44.26 4.90
C THR A 318 -17.76 -44.31 3.77
N LEU A 319 -16.99 -45.38 3.61
CA LEU A 319 -15.88 -45.50 2.63
C LEU A 319 -16.33 -45.22 1.19
N HIS A 320 -17.52 -45.69 0.78
CA HIS A 320 -18.06 -45.46 -0.56
C HIS A 320 -18.36 -43.98 -0.82
N GLU A 321 -19.03 -43.31 0.15
CA GLU A 321 -19.37 -41.90 0.04
C GLU A 321 -18.11 -41.03 -0.01
N GLU A 322 -17.14 -41.32 0.85
CA GLU A 322 -15.86 -40.63 0.88
C GLU A 322 -15.03 -40.86 -0.41
N HIS A 323 -15.08 -42.03 -1.00
CA HIS A 323 -14.47 -42.30 -2.28
C HIS A 323 -15.07 -41.42 -3.39
N ALA A 324 -16.40 -41.32 -3.44
CA ALA A 324 -17.10 -40.47 -4.39
C ALA A 324 -16.82 -38.96 -4.15
N ALA A 325 -16.81 -38.52 -2.88
CA ALA A 325 -16.52 -37.15 -2.50
C ALA A 325 -15.11 -36.70 -2.90
N ARG A 326 -14.08 -37.54 -2.61
CA ARG A 326 -12.69 -37.27 -3.01
C ARG A 326 -12.50 -37.22 -4.52
N ARG A 327 -13.21 -38.08 -5.27
CA ARG A 327 -13.18 -38.07 -6.74
C ARG A 327 -13.78 -36.76 -7.28
N ALA A 328 -14.91 -36.29 -6.72
CA ALA A 328 -15.52 -35.01 -7.10
C ALA A 328 -14.60 -33.85 -6.75
N GLN A 329 -13.96 -33.87 -5.59
CA GLN A 329 -13.04 -32.83 -5.15
C GLN A 329 -11.79 -32.74 -6.06
N LEU A 330 -11.20 -33.87 -6.46
CA LEU A 330 -10.08 -33.87 -7.40
C LEU A 330 -10.49 -33.31 -8.78
N ALA A 331 -11.66 -33.68 -9.28
CA ALA A 331 -12.18 -33.15 -10.54
C ALA A 331 -12.44 -31.62 -10.49
N ALA A 332 -12.88 -31.09 -9.34
CA ALA A 332 -13.07 -29.65 -9.14
C ALA A 332 -11.72 -28.90 -9.12
N LEU A 333 -10.69 -29.47 -8.50
CA LEU A 333 -9.33 -28.90 -8.50
C LEU A 333 -8.70 -28.89 -9.90
N ASP A 334 -8.99 -29.85 -10.74
CA ASP A 334 -8.50 -29.91 -12.12
C ASP A 334 -9.11 -28.84 -13.04
N ALA A 335 -10.28 -28.31 -12.68
CA ALA A 335 -10.99 -27.28 -13.44
C ALA A 335 -10.54 -25.84 -13.14
N ALA A 336 -9.74 -25.60 -12.10
CA ALA A 336 -9.44 -24.26 -11.57
C ALA A 336 -7.99 -23.85 -11.82
N ALA A 337 -7.63 -23.18 -12.95
CA ALA A 337 -6.68 -22.07 -13.09
C ALA A 337 -6.19 -21.92 -14.54
N ASP A 338 -6.67 -20.88 -15.22
CA ASP A 338 -6.07 -20.45 -16.50
C ASP A 338 -4.88 -19.49 -16.21
N LEU A 339 -3.74 -20.05 -15.81
CA LEU A 339 -2.48 -19.30 -15.61
C LEU A 339 -2.06 -18.61 -16.92
N GLY A 340 -2.37 -19.21 -18.08
CA GLY A 340 -2.05 -18.64 -19.38
C GLY A 340 -2.75 -17.30 -19.66
N ALA A 341 -4.01 -17.16 -19.23
CA ALA A 341 -4.73 -15.88 -19.36
C ALA A 341 -4.12 -14.77 -18.48
N LEU A 342 -3.65 -15.10 -17.27
CA LEU A 342 -2.96 -14.16 -16.40
C LEU A 342 -1.60 -13.74 -16.98
N GLU A 343 -0.82 -14.67 -17.51
CA GLU A 343 0.47 -14.38 -18.17
C GLU A 343 0.28 -13.51 -19.42
N ALA A 344 -0.74 -13.76 -20.23
CA ALA A 344 -1.06 -12.91 -21.38
C ALA A 344 -1.46 -11.48 -20.95
N THR A 345 -2.23 -11.35 -19.87
CA THR A 345 -2.63 -10.06 -19.30
C THR A 345 -1.42 -9.30 -18.78
N GLN A 346 -0.53 -9.95 -18.04
CA GLN A 346 0.71 -9.36 -17.52
C GLN A 346 1.64 -8.91 -18.66
N ALA A 347 1.81 -9.74 -19.69
CA ALA A 347 2.65 -9.42 -20.85
C ALA A 347 2.13 -8.15 -21.56
N LYS A 348 0.81 -8.05 -21.78
CA LYS A 348 0.16 -6.87 -22.39
C LYS A 348 0.32 -5.62 -21.51
N ALA A 349 0.13 -5.75 -20.20
CA ALA A 349 0.31 -4.63 -19.28
C ALA A 349 1.77 -4.15 -19.24
N ARG A 350 2.74 -5.07 -19.29
CA ARG A 350 4.17 -4.74 -19.37
C ARG A 350 4.53 -4.02 -20.67
N GLU A 351 3.98 -4.45 -21.79
CA GLU A 351 4.19 -3.81 -23.09
C GLU A 351 3.67 -2.36 -23.09
N ALA A 352 2.45 -2.16 -22.57
CA ALA A 352 1.87 -0.82 -22.43
C ALA A 352 2.73 0.08 -21.53
N TYR A 353 3.15 -0.41 -20.36
CA TYR A 353 4.07 0.32 -19.48
C TYR A 353 5.36 0.71 -20.19
N LEU A 354 6.01 -0.23 -20.90
CA LEU A 354 7.27 0.04 -21.58
C LEU A 354 7.10 1.02 -22.74
N ALA A 355 5.95 1.04 -23.43
CA ALA A 355 5.66 2.02 -24.46
C ALA A 355 5.56 3.44 -23.89
N ASP A 356 4.74 3.63 -22.85
CA ASP A 356 4.57 4.92 -22.18
C ASP A 356 5.87 5.39 -21.52
N ALA A 357 6.60 4.50 -20.84
CA ALA A 357 7.86 4.82 -20.18
C ALA A 357 8.97 5.21 -21.16
N LYS A 358 9.06 4.56 -22.33
CA LYS A 358 10.01 4.96 -23.40
C LYS A 358 9.63 6.31 -24.03
N HIS A 359 8.34 6.59 -24.18
CA HIS A 359 7.87 7.90 -24.66
C HIS A 359 8.30 9.00 -23.68
N LEU A 360 8.02 8.83 -22.38
CA LEU A 360 8.42 9.74 -21.33
C LEU A 360 9.94 9.94 -21.27
N SER A 361 10.72 8.85 -21.36
CA SER A 361 12.18 8.89 -21.34
C SER A 361 12.74 9.73 -22.49
N LYS A 362 12.18 9.57 -23.70
CA LYS A 362 12.57 10.37 -24.88
C LYS A 362 12.25 11.86 -24.68
N ALA A 363 11.07 12.16 -24.16
CA ALA A 363 10.65 13.54 -23.90
C ALA A 363 11.54 14.18 -22.82
N ARG A 364 11.82 13.45 -21.74
CA ARG A 364 12.76 13.88 -20.69
C ARG A 364 14.17 14.14 -21.23
N ALA A 365 14.68 13.29 -22.10
CA ALA A 365 16.01 13.48 -22.69
C ALA A 365 16.12 14.77 -23.52
N GLN A 366 15.03 15.20 -24.16
CA GLN A 366 14.98 16.48 -24.89
C GLN A 366 14.89 17.66 -23.91
N ALA A 367 13.97 17.59 -22.94
CA ALA A 367 13.77 18.63 -21.94
C ALA A 367 15.00 18.83 -21.04
N ALA A 368 15.71 17.75 -20.71
CA ALA A 368 16.93 17.79 -19.90
C ALA A 368 18.01 18.69 -20.52
N LYS A 369 18.18 18.63 -21.84
CA LYS A 369 19.13 19.50 -22.55
C LYS A 369 18.72 20.96 -22.50
N VAL A 370 17.42 21.23 -22.68
CA VAL A 370 16.88 22.60 -22.64
C VAL A 370 17.07 23.21 -21.25
N LEU A 371 16.61 22.51 -20.21
CA LEU A 371 16.75 22.98 -18.84
C LEU A 371 18.24 23.10 -18.43
N GLY A 372 19.05 22.12 -18.79
CA GLY A 372 20.49 22.14 -18.51
C GLY A 372 21.21 23.37 -19.09
N THR A 373 20.87 23.72 -20.33
CA THR A 373 21.42 24.91 -21.01
C THR A 373 20.93 26.20 -20.35
N ALA A 374 19.64 26.29 -20.06
CA ALA A 374 19.04 27.49 -19.45
C ALA A 374 19.59 27.76 -18.04
N VAL A 375 19.67 26.73 -17.20
CA VAL A 375 20.21 26.84 -15.84
C VAL A 375 21.70 27.17 -15.87
N THR A 376 22.47 26.54 -16.77
CA THR A 376 23.88 26.87 -16.95
C THR A 376 24.08 28.33 -17.32
N ALA A 377 23.27 28.87 -18.24
CA ALA A 377 23.29 30.30 -18.59
C ALA A 377 22.95 31.19 -17.38
N GLY A 378 21.90 30.87 -16.63
CA GLY A 378 21.52 31.59 -15.39
C GLY A 378 22.63 31.57 -14.34
N MET A 379 23.35 30.46 -14.20
CA MET A 379 24.51 30.36 -13.27
C MET A 379 25.62 31.35 -13.65
N GLN A 380 25.91 31.54 -14.96
CA GLN A 380 26.91 32.52 -15.39
C GLN A 380 26.53 33.93 -14.94
N GLU A 381 25.26 34.33 -15.06
CA GLU A 381 24.75 35.64 -14.60
C GLU A 381 24.87 35.78 -13.07
N LEU A 382 24.70 34.69 -12.31
CA LEU A 382 24.79 34.67 -10.85
C LEU A 382 26.25 34.53 -10.32
N SER A 383 27.25 34.96 -11.10
CA SER A 383 28.67 34.92 -10.74
C SER A 383 29.22 33.52 -10.47
N MET A 384 28.71 32.53 -11.18
CA MET A 384 29.26 31.17 -11.22
C MET A 384 29.92 30.91 -12.59
N ALA A 385 30.86 31.79 -12.96
CA ALA A 385 31.50 31.75 -14.28
C ALA A 385 32.20 30.42 -14.54
N GLY A 386 31.84 29.78 -15.68
CA GLY A 386 32.33 28.47 -16.09
C GLY A 386 31.73 27.28 -15.32
N GLY A 387 30.78 27.54 -14.42
CA GLY A 387 29.94 26.50 -13.85
C GLY A 387 29.01 25.86 -14.88
N SER A 388 28.56 24.66 -14.65
CA SER A 388 27.64 23.94 -15.51
C SER A 388 26.61 23.15 -14.72
N PHE A 389 25.43 22.97 -15.30
CA PHE A 389 24.31 22.21 -14.73
C PHE A 389 23.82 21.18 -15.75
N GLU A 390 23.50 20.00 -15.27
CA GLU A 390 22.97 18.90 -16.07
C GLU A 390 21.79 18.23 -15.36
N VAL A 391 20.75 17.90 -16.10
CA VAL A 391 19.72 16.96 -15.69
C VAL A 391 20.14 15.58 -16.17
N ALA A 392 20.68 14.76 -15.27
CA ALA A 392 21.09 13.41 -15.59
C ALA A 392 19.91 12.44 -15.47
N LEU A 393 19.72 11.62 -16.48
CA LEU A 393 18.74 10.54 -16.51
C LEU A 393 19.48 9.22 -16.24
N VAL A 394 19.44 8.75 -14.99
CA VAL A 394 20.16 7.55 -14.55
C VAL A 394 19.27 6.32 -14.76
N PRO A 395 19.64 5.37 -15.66
CA PRO A 395 18.81 4.22 -15.95
C PRO A 395 18.56 3.34 -14.72
N LEU A 396 17.32 2.84 -14.58
CA LEU A 396 16.92 1.84 -13.60
C LEU A 396 16.83 0.47 -14.30
N ALA A 397 17.33 -0.58 -13.65
CA ALA A 397 17.37 -1.94 -14.24
C ALA A 397 15.98 -2.45 -14.67
N ASP A 398 14.98 -2.28 -13.82
CA ASP A 398 13.62 -2.79 -14.04
C ASP A 398 12.59 -1.66 -14.26
N GLY A 399 13.06 -0.40 -14.35
CA GLY A 399 12.16 0.74 -14.35
C GLY A 399 11.45 0.94 -13.00
N GLY A 400 10.37 1.73 -13.01
CA GLY A 400 9.61 2.02 -11.79
C GLY A 400 8.33 2.83 -12.06
N PRO A 401 7.61 3.24 -11.00
CA PRO A 401 6.38 4.00 -11.14
C PRO A 401 6.59 5.37 -11.80
N HIS A 402 7.83 5.84 -11.89
CA HIS A 402 8.18 7.13 -12.46
C HIS A 402 8.95 7.03 -13.80
N GLY A 403 9.03 5.83 -14.39
CA GLY A 403 9.68 5.59 -15.69
C GLY A 403 10.90 4.68 -15.62
N LEU A 404 11.73 4.75 -16.67
CA LEU A 404 12.90 3.89 -16.84
C LEU A 404 14.18 4.45 -16.22
N GLU A 405 14.15 5.71 -15.76
CA GLU A 405 15.29 6.42 -15.21
C GLU A 405 14.93 7.19 -13.94
N GLN A 406 15.93 7.40 -13.11
CA GLN A 406 15.91 8.36 -12.02
C GLN A 406 16.43 9.71 -12.54
N VAL A 407 15.71 10.78 -12.27
CA VAL A 407 16.13 12.16 -12.56
C VAL A 407 17.06 12.62 -11.45
N GLU A 408 18.25 13.09 -11.81
CA GLU A 408 19.26 13.60 -10.88
C GLU A 408 19.83 14.91 -11.39
N PHE A 409 19.76 15.97 -10.60
CA PHE A 409 20.41 17.24 -10.91
C PHE A 409 21.90 17.17 -10.53
N ARG A 410 22.75 17.48 -11.52
CA ARG A 410 24.20 17.51 -11.34
C ARG A 410 24.74 18.89 -11.64
N VAL A 411 25.75 19.28 -10.89
CA VAL A 411 26.35 20.61 -11.02
C VAL A 411 27.88 20.55 -10.88
N ALA A 412 28.53 21.42 -11.62
CA ALA A 412 29.92 21.81 -11.42
C ALA A 412 29.96 23.32 -11.16
N GLY A 413 30.46 23.76 -10.02
CA GLY A 413 30.50 25.19 -9.63
C GLY A 413 31.52 26.00 -10.40
N HIS A 414 32.61 25.39 -10.90
CA HIS A 414 33.74 26.03 -11.57
C HIS A 414 34.25 25.20 -12.74
N PRO A 415 34.99 25.81 -13.69
CA PRO A 415 35.60 25.10 -14.79
C PRO A 415 36.59 24.01 -14.28
N GLY A 416 36.55 22.84 -14.90
CA GLY A 416 37.43 21.72 -14.58
C GLY A 416 37.01 20.87 -13.35
N VAL A 417 35.96 21.24 -12.66
CA VAL A 417 35.36 20.40 -11.63
C VAL A 417 34.35 19.42 -12.28
N PRO A 418 34.36 18.12 -11.92
CA PRO A 418 33.41 17.18 -12.46
C PRO A 418 31.99 17.47 -11.96
N LEU A 419 30.99 17.21 -12.80
CA LEU A 419 29.58 17.25 -12.44
C LEU A 419 29.30 16.28 -11.28
N ARG A 420 28.70 16.78 -10.21
CA ARG A 420 28.34 16.00 -9.01
C ARG A 420 26.86 16.19 -8.69
N PRO A 421 26.19 15.19 -8.09
CA PRO A 421 24.84 15.35 -7.60
C PRO A 421 24.68 16.63 -6.76
N LEU A 422 23.59 17.36 -7.00
CA LEU A 422 23.30 18.62 -6.29
C LEU A 422 23.35 18.43 -4.76
N ALA A 423 22.88 17.30 -4.27
CA ALA A 423 22.93 16.92 -2.86
C ALA A 423 24.37 16.81 -2.28
N LYS A 424 25.41 16.79 -3.11
CA LYS A 424 26.81 16.70 -2.70
C LYS A 424 27.57 18.03 -2.87
N VAL A 425 26.87 19.13 -3.15
CA VAL A 425 27.46 20.47 -3.22
C VAL A 425 27.78 20.96 -1.82
N ALA A 426 29.05 21.29 -1.58
CA ALA A 426 29.56 21.60 -0.25
C ALA A 426 29.32 23.06 0.21
N SER A 427 29.05 23.98 -0.72
CA SER A 427 28.92 25.42 -0.43
C SER A 427 27.44 25.84 -0.36
N GLY A 428 26.98 26.34 0.80
CA GLY A 428 25.64 26.86 0.98
C GLY A 428 25.31 28.04 0.03
N GLY A 429 26.28 28.92 -0.22
CA GLY A 429 26.10 30.04 -1.14
C GLY A 429 26.01 29.61 -2.62
N GLU A 430 26.72 28.57 -3.05
CA GLU A 430 26.59 27.99 -4.39
C GLU A 430 25.22 27.35 -4.55
N LEU A 431 24.81 26.56 -3.57
CA LEU A 431 23.51 25.90 -3.56
C LEU A 431 22.37 26.93 -3.63
N ALA A 432 22.43 28.00 -2.85
CA ALA A 432 21.42 29.07 -2.88
C ALA A 432 21.30 29.71 -4.29
N ARG A 433 22.44 30.02 -4.96
CA ARG A 433 22.42 30.58 -6.31
C ARG A 433 21.89 29.61 -7.37
N ILE A 434 22.25 28.32 -7.27
CA ILE A 434 21.73 27.29 -8.17
C ILE A 434 20.24 27.10 -7.97
N SER A 435 19.78 27.03 -6.71
CA SER A 435 18.36 26.90 -6.37
C SER A 435 17.57 28.10 -6.87
N LEU A 436 18.13 29.29 -6.76
CA LEU A 436 17.52 30.51 -7.30
C LEU A 436 17.43 30.48 -8.83
N ALA A 437 18.51 30.11 -9.52
CA ALA A 437 18.47 29.97 -10.97
C ALA A 437 17.41 28.95 -11.41
N LEU A 438 17.35 27.82 -10.73
CA LEU A 438 16.33 26.79 -10.97
C LEU A 438 14.92 27.32 -10.70
N ALA A 439 14.70 28.00 -9.57
CA ALA A 439 13.41 28.56 -9.21
C ALA A 439 12.93 29.58 -10.26
N VAL A 440 13.78 30.50 -10.65
CA VAL A 440 13.45 31.53 -11.66
C VAL A 440 13.13 30.89 -13.02
N ILE A 441 13.97 29.94 -13.47
CA ILE A 441 13.80 29.29 -14.78
C ILE A 441 12.58 28.36 -14.78
N ALA A 442 12.41 27.56 -13.70
CA ALA A 442 11.26 26.68 -13.56
C ALA A 442 9.94 27.47 -13.44
N SER A 443 9.95 28.58 -12.69
CA SER A 443 8.79 29.45 -12.56
C SER A 443 8.41 30.11 -13.88
N ALA A 444 9.35 30.37 -14.79
CA ALA A 444 9.02 30.89 -16.11
C ALA A 444 8.12 29.93 -16.93
N ALA A 445 8.17 28.63 -16.69
CA ALA A 445 7.31 27.63 -17.32
C ALA A 445 6.06 27.26 -16.47
N SER A 446 6.00 27.64 -15.20
CA SER A 446 4.87 27.35 -14.33
C SER A 446 3.58 28.05 -14.81
N PRO A 447 2.41 27.42 -14.82
CA PRO A 447 1.15 28.05 -15.15
C PRO A 447 0.60 28.96 -14.03
N THR A 448 1.25 29.00 -12.87
CA THR A 448 0.77 29.69 -11.67
C THR A 448 0.94 31.22 -11.82
N PRO A 449 -0.11 32.01 -11.56
CA PRO A 449 -0.09 33.45 -11.83
C PRO A 449 0.64 34.28 -10.76
N THR A 450 0.84 33.75 -9.54
CA THR A 450 1.50 34.45 -8.44
C THR A 450 2.68 33.64 -7.93
N LEU A 451 3.86 34.23 -7.92
CA LEU A 451 5.12 33.63 -7.46
C LEU A 451 5.59 34.36 -6.21
N ILE A 452 5.97 33.63 -5.19
CA ILE A 452 6.48 34.19 -3.93
C ILE A 452 7.89 33.69 -3.69
N PHE A 453 8.80 34.62 -3.45
CA PHE A 453 10.20 34.34 -3.15
C PHE A 453 10.54 34.82 -1.73
N ASP A 454 10.79 33.87 -0.82
CA ASP A 454 11.21 34.18 0.54
C ASP A 454 12.70 33.88 0.74
N GLU A 455 13.44 34.85 1.27
CA GLU A 455 14.87 34.75 1.57
C GLU A 455 15.76 34.26 0.40
N VAL A 456 15.38 34.57 -0.83
CA VAL A 456 16.17 34.21 -2.03
C VAL A 456 17.51 34.94 -2.11
N ASP A 457 17.70 35.95 -1.29
CA ASP A 457 18.89 36.74 -1.16
C ASP A 457 19.86 36.25 -0.06
N THR A 458 19.58 35.12 0.59
CA THR A 458 20.45 34.52 1.58
C THR A 458 21.76 34.04 0.95
N GLY A 459 22.89 34.58 1.42
CA GLY A 459 24.24 34.23 0.93
C GLY A 459 24.63 34.85 -0.40
N ILE A 460 23.89 35.85 -0.89
CA ILE A 460 24.22 36.65 -2.08
C ILE A 460 24.43 38.09 -1.70
N GLY A 461 25.09 38.87 -2.55
CA GLY A 461 25.29 40.32 -2.35
C GLY A 461 25.96 40.96 -3.57
N GLY A 462 26.16 42.30 -3.51
CA GLY A 462 26.82 43.03 -4.58
C GLY A 462 26.16 42.86 -5.95
N GLY A 463 26.94 42.58 -6.98
CA GLY A 463 26.45 42.43 -8.36
C GLY A 463 25.48 41.27 -8.56
N VAL A 464 25.58 40.20 -7.76
CA VAL A 464 24.64 39.06 -7.84
C VAL A 464 23.24 39.49 -7.43
N ALA A 465 23.11 40.30 -6.37
CA ALA A 465 21.84 40.82 -5.91
C ALA A 465 21.14 41.70 -6.96
N GLU A 466 21.91 42.47 -7.74
CA GLU A 466 21.37 43.28 -8.83
C GLU A 466 20.81 42.38 -9.97
N VAL A 467 21.53 41.33 -10.31
CA VAL A 467 21.06 40.33 -11.32
C VAL A 467 19.76 39.67 -10.84
N VAL A 468 19.69 39.25 -9.57
CA VAL A 468 18.48 38.67 -8.96
C VAL A 468 17.30 39.64 -9.04
N GLY A 469 17.49 40.89 -8.64
CA GLY A 469 16.45 41.90 -8.74
C GLY A 469 15.94 42.09 -10.17
N ARG A 470 16.85 42.08 -11.16
CA ARG A 470 16.49 42.17 -12.58
C ARG A 470 15.68 40.95 -13.05
N LEU A 471 16.10 39.73 -12.68
CA LEU A 471 15.40 38.49 -13.07
C LEU A 471 13.99 38.44 -12.46
N LEU A 472 13.84 38.80 -11.17
CA LEU A 472 12.53 38.84 -10.52
C LEU A 472 11.62 39.92 -11.12
N HIS A 473 12.17 41.11 -11.45
CA HIS A 473 11.42 42.15 -12.15
C HIS A 473 10.99 41.69 -13.56
N GLN A 474 11.85 40.97 -14.29
CA GLN A 474 11.51 40.42 -15.60
C GLN A 474 10.36 39.38 -15.50
N LEU A 475 10.37 38.50 -14.49
CA LEU A 475 9.25 37.60 -14.21
C LEU A 475 7.97 38.38 -13.86
N GLY A 476 8.10 39.51 -13.19
CA GLY A 476 6.99 40.40 -12.81
C GLY A 476 6.24 41.01 -13.99
N ARG A 477 6.83 41.05 -15.18
CA ARG A 477 6.16 41.61 -16.38
C ARG A 477 4.96 40.80 -16.82
N ASP A 478 5.04 39.49 -16.69
CA ASP A 478 4.01 38.56 -17.15
C ASP A 478 3.19 37.97 -16.01
N ARG A 479 3.66 38.13 -14.77
CA ARG A 479 3.10 37.52 -13.56
C ARG A 479 3.16 38.48 -12.37
N GLN A 480 2.53 38.10 -11.29
CA GLN A 480 2.71 38.76 -10.00
C GLN A 480 3.85 38.06 -9.25
N VAL A 481 4.86 38.84 -8.87
CA VAL A 481 6.02 38.37 -8.08
C VAL A 481 6.05 39.09 -6.75
N LEU A 482 6.06 38.33 -5.66
CA LEU A 482 6.21 38.87 -4.30
C LEU A 482 7.57 38.40 -3.76
N CYS A 483 8.42 39.28 -3.27
CA CYS A 483 9.73 38.92 -2.76
C CYS A 483 10.01 39.57 -1.39
N VAL A 484 10.38 38.77 -0.42
CA VAL A 484 10.94 39.21 0.84
C VAL A 484 12.45 39.33 0.69
N THR A 485 12.99 40.55 0.95
CA THR A 485 14.44 40.79 0.78
C THR A 485 14.99 41.72 1.87
N HIS A 486 16.25 41.54 2.16
CA HIS A 486 17.05 42.49 2.97
C HIS A 486 18.08 43.25 2.13
N LEU A 487 18.18 42.96 0.81
CA LEU A 487 19.15 43.58 -0.07
C LEU A 487 18.57 44.78 -0.81
N PRO A 488 19.19 45.98 -0.71
CA PRO A 488 18.73 47.18 -1.40
C PRO A 488 18.74 47.07 -2.92
N GLN A 489 19.64 46.25 -3.48
CA GLN A 489 19.74 46.00 -4.93
C GLN A 489 18.49 45.27 -5.47
N VAL A 490 17.96 44.32 -4.73
CA VAL A 490 16.70 43.63 -5.07
C VAL A 490 15.51 44.56 -4.86
N ALA A 491 15.47 45.23 -3.70
CA ALA A 491 14.37 46.15 -3.33
C ALA A 491 14.21 47.32 -4.33
N ALA A 492 15.31 47.82 -4.87
CA ALA A 492 15.28 48.90 -5.84
C ALA A 492 14.60 48.51 -7.16
N ARG A 493 14.57 47.24 -7.54
CA ARG A 493 13.99 46.75 -8.79
C ARG A 493 12.49 46.42 -8.71
N GLY A 494 11.87 46.47 -7.50
CA GLY A 494 10.42 46.26 -7.33
C GLY A 494 9.59 47.36 -8.00
N ASP A 495 8.44 47.02 -8.55
CA ASP A 495 7.43 47.99 -8.98
C ASP A 495 6.72 48.58 -7.76
N HIS A 496 6.40 47.72 -6.79
CA HIS A 496 5.76 48.09 -5.52
C HIS A 496 6.68 47.73 -4.35
N HIS A 497 6.66 48.56 -3.28
CA HIS A 497 7.52 48.34 -2.14
C HIS A 497 6.72 48.49 -0.84
N PHE A 498 6.74 47.46 -0.01
CA PHE A 498 6.13 47.41 1.31
C PHE A 498 7.20 47.36 2.39
N GLN A 499 7.08 48.23 3.41
CA GLN A 499 7.96 48.19 4.57
C GLN A 499 7.27 47.46 5.72
N VAL A 500 7.96 46.48 6.26
CA VAL A 500 7.56 45.73 7.47
C VAL A 500 8.30 46.30 8.66
N ALA A 501 7.58 46.83 9.64
CA ALA A 501 8.15 47.43 10.83
C ALA A 501 7.57 46.82 12.10
N LYS A 502 8.38 46.80 13.18
CA LYS A 502 7.92 46.46 14.53
C LYS A 502 7.54 47.73 15.29
N GLY A 503 6.40 47.67 15.97
CA GLY A 503 5.97 48.68 16.92
C GLY A 503 5.58 48.07 18.26
N ALA A 504 5.34 48.92 19.25
CA ALA A 504 4.69 48.49 20.49
C ALA A 504 3.18 48.70 20.35
N ASP A 505 2.38 47.76 20.82
CA ASP A 505 0.94 47.98 20.97
C ASP A 505 0.63 48.73 22.27
N ASP A 506 -0.62 49.22 22.40
CA ASP A 506 -1.09 49.95 23.59
C ASP A 506 -1.02 49.12 24.89
N ARG A 507 -0.75 47.80 24.79
CA ARG A 507 -0.63 46.86 25.90
C ARG A 507 0.83 46.47 26.20
N GLY A 508 1.83 47.10 25.53
CA GLY A 508 3.25 46.83 25.67
C GLY A 508 3.70 45.56 24.93
N GLY A 509 2.86 44.97 24.09
CA GLY A 509 3.20 43.83 23.21
C GLY A 509 3.88 44.30 21.94
N THR A 510 4.57 43.39 21.24
CA THR A 510 5.14 43.66 19.91
C THR A 510 4.06 43.48 18.85
N VAL A 511 3.93 44.45 17.95
CA VAL A 511 3.05 44.39 16.77
C VAL A 511 3.86 44.64 15.52
N SER A 512 3.61 43.83 14.50
CA SER A 512 4.13 44.03 13.15
C SER A 512 3.12 44.84 12.33
N THR A 513 3.62 45.84 11.64
CA THR A 513 2.86 46.67 10.70
C THR A 513 3.49 46.61 9.32
N VAL A 514 2.66 46.71 8.30
CA VAL A 514 3.13 46.72 6.89
C VAL A 514 2.52 47.96 6.22
N VAL A 515 3.36 48.73 5.56
CA VAL A 515 2.96 49.96 4.90
C VAL A 515 3.48 49.99 3.47
N ALA A 516 2.60 50.27 2.51
CA ALA A 516 3.00 50.53 1.14
C ALA A 516 3.76 51.86 1.07
N LEU A 517 4.91 51.85 0.42
CA LEU A 517 5.79 53.02 0.32
C LEU A 517 5.51 53.80 -0.97
N ASP A 518 5.28 55.11 -0.83
CA ASP A 518 5.33 56.01 -1.95
C ASP A 518 6.79 56.24 -2.41
N ARG A 519 6.96 56.98 -3.49
CA ARG A 519 8.28 57.21 -4.09
C ARG A 519 9.28 57.87 -3.11
N ALA A 520 8.82 58.76 -2.25
CA ALA A 520 9.69 59.46 -1.30
C ALA A 520 10.12 58.54 -0.16
N ASN A 521 9.18 57.85 0.45
CA ASN A 521 9.44 56.87 1.51
C ASN A 521 10.25 55.68 1.04
N ARG A 522 10.08 55.27 -0.23
CA ARG A 522 10.89 54.22 -0.86
C ARG A 522 12.37 54.61 -0.97
N ILE A 523 12.68 55.90 -1.26
CA ILE A 523 14.07 56.38 -1.26
C ILE A 523 14.68 56.28 0.14
N GLU A 524 13.93 56.69 1.18
CA GLU A 524 14.40 56.60 2.57
C GLU A 524 14.63 55.15 3.01
N GLU A 525 13.73 54.24 2.67
CA GLU A 525 13.87 52.80 3.01
C GLU A 525 15.07 52.16 2.30
N VAL A 526 15.25 52.37 0.99
CA VAL A 526 16.42 51.89 0.29
C VAL A 526 17.71 52.53 0.84
N ALA A 527 17.68 53.79 1.20
CA ALA A 527 18.81 54.47 1.87
C ALA A 527 19.10 53.86 3.25
N ARG A 528 18.07 53.52 4.04
CA ARG A 528 18.21 52.80 5.32
C ARG A 528 18.85 51.43 5.13
N MET A 529 18.43 50.69 4.12
CA MET A 529 19.00 49.36 3.75
C MET A 529 20.48 49.45 3.32
N LEU A 530 20.89 50.58 2.72
CA LEU A 530 22.28 50.86 2.31
C LEU A 530 23.17 51.32 3.45
N GLY A 531 22.66 52.25 4.29
CA GLY A 531 23.46 53.00 5.24
C GLY A 531 23.36 52.51 6.69
N GLY A 532 22.43 51.61 7.01
CA GLY A 532 22.20 51.17 8.38
C GLY A 532 21.59 52.26 9.28
N LEU A 533 22.19 52.52 10.44
CA LEU A 533 21.66 53.45 11.48
C LEU A 533 21.70 54.93 11.08
N GLU A 534 22.67 55.34 10.24
CA GLU A 534 22.80 56.76 9.82
C GLU A 534 22.58 56.92 8.33
N ILE A 535 21.51 57.61 7.96
CA ILE A 535 21.16 57.95 6.58
C ILE A 535 21.75 59.28 6.20
N THR A 536 22.84 59.27 5.42
CA THR A 536 23.53 60.47 4.94
C THR A 536 22.90 60.97 3.61
N ALA A 537 23.23 62.21 3.24
CA ALA A 537 22.85 62.75 1.94
C ALA A 537 23.42 61.92 0.76
N THR A 538 24.61 61.35 0.93
CA THR A 538 25.26 60.47 -0.05
C THR A 538 24.50 59.16 -0.20
N THR A 539 24.05 58.58 0.93
CA THR A 539 23.27 57.34 0.94
C THR A 539 21.92 57.55 0.20
N ARG A 540 21.24 58.67 0.45
CA ARG A 540 20.00 59.04 -0.26
C ARG A 540 20.22 59.25 -1.75
N LYS A 541 21.34 59.88 -2.14
CA LYS A 541 21.69 60.05 -3.55
C LYS A 541 21.88 58.67 -4.23
N HIS A 542 22.62 57.79 -3.61
CA HIS A 542 22.84 56.43 -4.13
C HIS A 542 21.51 55.66 -4.21
N ALA A 543 20.65 55.74 -3.21
CA ALA A 543 19.32 55.11 -3.26
C ALA A 543 18.47 55.64 -4.44
N LYS A 544 18.51 56.95 -4.72
CA LYS A 544 17.84 57.54 -5.88
C LYS A 544 18.42 57.03 -7.22
N GLU A 545 19.73 56.88 -7.33
CA GLU A 545 20.38 56.33 -8.52
C GLU A 545 19.97 54.86 -8.75
N MET A 546 19.93 54.06 -7.69
CA MET A 546 19.48 52.63 -7.78
C MET A 546 18.01 52.50 -8.19
N LEU A 547 17.14 53.39 -7.72
CA LEU A 547 15.70 53.40 -8.06
C LEU A 547 15.42 53.94 -9.47
N ALA A 548 16.38 54.65 -10.08
CA ALA A 548 16.27 55.20 -11.42
C ALA A 548 16.87 54.30 -12.51
N ALA A 549 17.68 53.33 -12.12
CA ALA A 549 18.35 52.36 -12.99
C ALA A 549 17.43 51.19 -13.31
#